data_d1daddffd63eebacd570a5d22aef5f52
#
_entry.id   d1daddffd63eebacd570a5d22aef5f52
#
_cell.length_a   1.000
_cell.length_b   1.000
_cell.length_c   1.000
_cell.angle_alpha   90.00
_cell.angle_beta   90.00
_cell.angle_gamma   90.00
#
_symmetry.space_group_name_H-M   'P 1'
#
loop_
_entity.id
_entity.type
_entity.pdbx_description
1 polymer ?
#
loop_
_entity_poly.entity_id
_entity_poly.type
_entity_poly.pdbx_seq_one_letter_code
_entity_poly.pdbx_strand_id
1 'polypeptide(L)'
;VKNLKQIIEDIKVQGNNPEVLQAMLWKLICYSPKMPSRLHQQNLLNAAKTSTLKVYDQYFSKSDLNFNCFRWGNGSIKVLLTHGWGSKAIDFSELIDVLLLNKDIEIWAFDAPGNGSSEGELSNLILFAEAIKEFQKNYGAPDVMIGHSLGGMANTLVLQETLQFPKLLISIAPLVNLTENFKSSMTAVSISENVQQRFFSEFEELYQMSTNRFLLNDMYTFSDNVKHLLIYEVNDYISPAGFIETFLEQYPTISASKYDDTTHAKIIIDPRVIKEIDAIIKETF
;
A
#
# COMPACT_ATOMS: atom_id res chain seq x y z
N VAL A 1 -16.48 -6.74 -0.49
CA VAL A 1 -17.47 -5.67 -0.78
C VAL A 1 -18.71 -5.82 0.09
N LYS A 2 -19.37 -7.03 0.15
CA LYS A 2 -20.59 -7.21 0.93
C LYS A 2 -20.38 -6.89 2.42
N ASN A 3 -19.30 -7.39 3.02
CA ASN A 3 -18.99 -7.14 4.43
C ASN A 3 -18.68 -5.65 4.70
N LEU A 4 -17.95 -4.95 3.82
CA LEU A 4 -17.68 -3.51 4.00
C LEU A 4 -18.97 -2.69 3.90
N LYS A 5 -19.88 -3.02 2.97
CA LYS A 5 -21.21 -2.41 2.91
C LYS A 5 -21.99 -2.64 4.20
N GLN A 6 -21.94 -3.85 4.74
CA GLN A 6 -22.61 -4.17 6.01
C GLN A 6 -22.03 -3.36 7.17
N ILE A 7 -20.69 -3.25 7.27
CA ILE A 7 -20.04 -2.40 8.29
C ILE A 7 -20.55 -0.94 8.19
N ILE A 8 -20.64 -0.40 6.97
CA ILE A 8 -21.13 0.98 6.75
C ILE A 8 -22.62 1.10 7.13
N GLU A 9 -23.44 0.12 6.80
CA GLU A 9 -24.86 0.11 7.17
C GLU A 9 -25.03 0.00 8.68
N ASP A 10 -24.27 -0.89 9.33
CA ASP A 10 -24.29 -1.06 10.79
C ASP A 10 -23.87 0.23 11.51
N ILE A 11 -22.86 0.94 11.04
CA ILE A 11 -22.46 2.25 11.55
C ILE A 11 -23.63 3.25 11.49
N LYS A 12 -24.35 3.30 10.35
CA LYS A 12 -25.48 4.21 10.17
C LYS A 12 -26.68 3.90 11.07
N VAL A 13 -26.90 2.61 11.38
CA VAL A 13 -28.02 2.15 12.20
C VAL A 13 -27.77 2.35 13.70
N GLN A 14 -26.53 2.17 14.17
CA GLN A 14 -26.20 2.18 15.60
C GLN A 14 -26.24 3.57 16.26
N GLY A 15 -26.37 4.63 15.48
CA GLY A 15 -26.48 5.99 16.02
C GLY A 15 -25.27 6.37 16.90
N ASN A 16 -25.52 7.06 18.02
CA ASN A 16 -24.49 7.68 18.85
C ASN A 16 -24.01 6.83 20.04
N ASN A 17 -24.02 5.48 19.97
CA ASN A 17 -23.39 4.68 21.03
C ASN A 17 -21.87 4.62 20.81
N PRO A 18 -21.05 5.38 21.58
CA PRO A 18 -19.63 5.54 21.29
C PRO A 18 -18.83 4.24 21.35
N GLU A 19 -19.16 3.32 22.27
CA GLU A 19 -18.39 2.07 22.47
C GLU A 19 -18.60 1.11 21.30
N VAL A 20 -19.83 0.98 20.84
CA VAL A 20 -20.17 0.13 19.68
C VAL A 20 -19.57 0.73 18.39
N LEU A 21 -19.64 2.05 18.24
CA LEU A 21 -19.04 2.75 17.11
C LEU A 21 -17.54 2.54 17.01
N GLN A 22 -16.80 2.58 18.12
CA GLN A 22 -15.34 2.41 18.08
C GLN A 22 -14.92 1.06 17.46
N ALA A 23 -15.54 -0.04 17.90
CA ALA A 23 -15.25 -1.36 17.33
C ALA A 23 -15.57 -1.42 15.82
N MET A 24 -16.64 -0.72 15.37
CA MET A 24 -17.00 -0.63 13.96
C MET A 24 -16.06 0.26 13.16
N LEU A 25 -15.54 1.34 13.75
CA LEU A 25 -14.55 2.21 13.11
C LEU A 25 -13.23 1.46 12.85
N TRP A 26 -12.76 0.65 13.80
CA TRP A 26 -11.61 -0.23 13.55
C TRP A 26 -11.85 -1.16 12.36
N LYS A 27 -13.04 -1.74 12.24
CA LYS A 27 -13.39 -2.53 11.07
C LYS A 27 -13.50 -1.68 9.81
N LEU A 28 -14.09 -0.50 9.86
CA LEU A 28 -14.18 0.40 8.70
C LEU A 28 -12.80 0.75 8.14
N ILE A 29 -11.86 1.06 9.02
CA ILE A 29 -10.51 1.53 8.65
C ILE A 29 -9.58 0.36 8.27
N CYS A 30 -9.68 -0.77 8.97
CA CYS A 30 -8.71 -1.86 8.85
C CYS A 30 -9.22 -3.08 8.06
N TYR A 31 -10.54 -3.20 7.82
CA TYR A 31 -11.07 -4.31 7.02
C TYR A 31 -10.76 -4.13 5.54
N SER A 32 -10.08 -5.11 4.97
CA SER A 32 -9.73 -5.12 3.54
C SER A 32 -10.64 -6.08 2.76
N PRO A 33 -11.46 -5.57 1.82
CA PRO A 33 -12.34 -6.42 1.03
C PRO A 33 -11.54 -7.34 0.10
N LYS A 34 -11.72 -8.66 0.23
CA LYS A 34 -11.10 -9.64 -0.65
C LYS A 34 -11.90 -9.79 -1.95
N MET A 35 -11.35 -9.29 -3.05
CA MET A 35 -11.96 -9.35 -4.37
C MET A 35 -11.46 -10.56 -5.17
N PRO A 36 -12.34 -11.26 -5.92
CA PRO A 36 -11.91 -12.36 -6.77
C PRO A 36 -10.96 -11.89 -7.86
N SER A 37 -10.05 -12.76 -8.28
CA SER A 37 -9.15 -12.48 -9.40
C SER A 37 -9.84 -12.75 -10.74
N ARG A 38 -9.56 -11.91 -11.75
CA ARG A 38 -10.01 -12.11 -13.15
C ARG A 38 -9.25 -13.29 -13.77
N LEU A 39 -9.77 -13.85 -14.86
CA LEU A 39 -9.18 -15.03 -15.52
C LEU A 39 -7.70 -14.81 -15.89
N HIS A 40 -7.37 -13.67 -16.49
CA HIS A 40 -5.98 -13.30 -16.81
C HIS A 40 -5.09 -13.30 -15.54
N GLN A 41 -5.57 -12.69 -14.46
CA GLN A 41 -4.88 -12.66 -13.18
C GLN A 41 -4.66 -14.07 -12.60
N GLN A 42 -5.66 -14.96 -12.72
CA GLN A 42 -5.53 -16.36 -12.28
C GLN A 42 -4.47 -17.10 -13.08
N ASN A 43 -4.41 -16.91 -14.41
CA ASN A 43 -3.39 -17.53 -15.25
C ASN A 43 -1.99 -17.07 -14.86
N LEU A 44 -1.82 -15.78 -14.57
CA LEU A 44 -0.54 -15.22 -14.15
C LEU A 44 -0.15 -15.72 -12.74
N LEU A 45 -1.09 -15.83 -11.81
CA LEU A 45 -0.86 -16.45 -10.49
C LEU A 45 -0.43 -17.92 -10.61
N ASN A 46 -1.06 -18.70 -11.50
CA ASN A 46 -0.71 -20.09 -11.73
C ASN A 46 0.70 -20.26 -12.32
N ALA A 47 1.22 -19.25 -13.03
CA ALA A 47 2.57 -19.23 -13.55
C ALA A 47 3.62 -18.77 -12.50
N ALA A 48 3.20 -18.21 -11.38
CA ALA A 48 4.09 -17.76 -10.32
C ALA A 48 4.68 -18.93 -9.52
N LYS A 49 5.92 -18.77 -9.06
CA LYS A 49 6.41 -19.54 -7.92
C LYS A 49 5.86 -18.92 -6.65
N THR A 50 5.17 -19.72 -5.84
CA THR A 50 4.55 -19.26 -4.61
C THR A 50 5.35 -19.68 -3.38
N SER A 51 5.36 -18.83 -2.37
CA SER A 51 5.90 -19.13 -1.05
C SER A 51 5.05 -18.42 0.01
N THR A 52 5.14 -18.89 1.23
CA THR A 52 4.41 -18.31 2.36
C THR A 52 5.41 -17.87 3.41
N LEU A 53 5.29 -16.63 3.84
CA LEU A 53 6.02 -16.06 4.97
C LEU A 53 5.06 -15.75 6.11
N LYS A 54 5.59 -15.31 7.23
CA LYS A 54 4.82 -15.11 8.45
C LYS A 54 5.22 -13.82 9.14
N VAL A 55 4.23 -13.08 9.65
CA VAL A 55 4.40 -11.94 10.54
C VAL A 55 3.52 -12.09 11.76
N TYR A 56 3.94 -11.52 12.88
CA TYR A 56 3.11 -11.49 14.10
C TYR A 56 2.25 -10.22 14.11
N ASP A 57 0.93 -10.40 14.17
CA ASP A 57 -0.01 -9.29 14.36
C ASP A 57 -0.17 -9.00 15.86
N GLN A 58 0.50 -7.96 16.32
CA GLN A 58 0.47 -7.58 17.74
C GLN A 58 -0.76 -6.76 18.14
N TYR A 59 -1.56 -6.28 17.17
CA TYR A 59 -2.63 -5.32 17.44
C TYR A 59 -4.01 -5.94 17.46
N PHE A 60 -4.35 -6.78 16.51
CA PHE A 60 -5.70 -7.32 16.35
C PHE A 60 -5.80 -8.79 16.74
N SER A 61 -5.23 -9.68 15.96
CA SER A 61 -5.34 -11.12 16.19
C SER A 61 -4.42 -11.65 17.30
N LYS A 62 -3.35 -10.91 17.62
CA LYS A 62 -2.29 -11.30 18.58
C LYS A 62 -1.75 -12.69 18.29
N SER A 63 -1.57 -12.98 17.00
CA SER A 63 -1.11 -14.27 16.48
C SER A 63 -0.24 -14.10 15.24
N ASP A 64 0.46 -15.16 14.88
CA ASP A 64 1.14 -15.23 13.59
C ASP A 64 0.13 -15.28 12.46
N LEU A 65 0.35 -14.48 11.43
CA LEU A 65 -0.41 -14.46 10.18
C LEU A 65 0.50 -14.89 9.02
N ASN A 66 0.07 -15.91 8.29
CA ASN A 66 0.73 -16.30 7.06
C ASN A 66 0.33 -15.35 5.93
N PHE A 67 1.32 -14.93 5.14
CA PHE A 67 1.07 -14.13 3.94
C PHE A 67 1.77 -14.74 2.73
N ASN A 68 1.12 -14.65 1.57
CA ASN A 68 1.55 -15.31 0.36
C ASN A 68 2.39 -14.38 -0.51
N CYS A 69 3.55 -14.87 -0.93
CA CYS A 69 4.46 -14.22 -1.85
C CYS A 69 4.44 -14.94 -3.20
N PHE A 70 4.55 -14.16 -4.26
CA PHE A 70 4.52 -14.60 -5.65
C PHE A 70 5.78 -14.13 -6.35
N ARG A 71 6.40 -15.00 -7.15
CA ARG A 71 7.59 -14.69 -7.91
C ARG A 71 7.44 -15.07 -9.37
N TRP A 72 7.80 -14.16 -10.26
CA TRP A 72 7.86 -14.37 -11.71
C TRP A 72 9.25 -13.99 -12.23
N GLY A 73 9.71 -14.67 -13.27
CA GLY A 73 11.05 -14.49 -13.81
C GLY A 73 12.14 -15.08 -12.92
N ASN A 74 13.38 -14.85 -13.32
CA ASN A 74 14.59 -15.31 -12.61
C ASN A 74 15.83 -14.46 -12.97
N GLY A 75 15.61 -13.21 -13.35
CA GLY A 75 16.67 -12.26 -13.67
C GLY A 75 17.44 -11.80 -12.43
N SER A 76 18.44 -10.97 -12.66
CA SER A 76 19.30 -10.43 -11.60
C SER A 76 18.77 -9.15 -10.96
N ILE A 77 17.82 -8.46 -11.63
CA ILE A 77 17.19 -7.23 -11.15
C ILE A 77 15.92 -7.61 -10.39
N LYS A 78 15.96 -7.47 -9.07
CA LYS A 78 14.83 -7.80 -8.20
C LYS A 78 13.87 -6.62 -8.07
N VAL A 79 12.64 -6.79 -8.53
CA VAL A 79 11.55 -5.81 -8.42
C VAL A 79 10.54 -6.28 -7.39
N LEU A 80 10.26 -5.48 -6.37
CA LEU A 80 9.21 -5.73 -5.38
C LEU A 80 8.01 -4.85 -5.65
N LEU A 81 6.83 -5.46 -5.79
CA LEU A 81 5.54 -4.77 -5.95
C LEU A 81 4.76 -4.83 -4.64
N THR A 82 4.38 -3.66 -4.11
CA THR A 82 3.60 -3.53 -2.87
C THR A 82 2.25 -2.88 -3.18
N HIS A 83 1.17 -3.64 -3.04
CA HIS A 83 -0.18 -3.19 -3.35
C HIS A 83 -0.75 -2.23 -2.29
N GLY A 84 -1.87 -1.54 -2.61
CA GLY A 84 -2.60 -0.69 -1.69
C GLY A 84 -3.61 -1.44 -0.82
N TRP A 85 -4.30 -0.70 0.06
CA TRP A 85 -5.38 -1.23 0.89
C TRP A 85 -6.55 -1.74 0.01
N GLY A 86 -7.12 -2.89 0.36
CA GLY A 86 -8.22 -3.50 -0.40
C GLY A 86 -7.82 -4.08 -1.76
N SER A 87 -6.53 -4.11 -2.06
CA SER A 87 -5.93 -4.65 -3.27
C SER A 87 -5.16 -5.95 -2.96
N LYS A 88 -4.41 -6.46 -3.93
CA LYS A 88 -3.62 -7.69 -3.83
C LYS A 88 -2.48 -7.67 -4.87
N ALA A 89 -1.51 -8.56 -4.70
CA ALA A 89 -0.33 -8.69 -5.57
C ALA A 89 -0.66 -8.68 -7.07
N ILE A 90 -1.67 -9.45 -7.46
CA ILE A 90 -2.02 -9.66 -8.86
C ILE A 90 -2.79 -8.49 -9.50
N ASP A 91 -3.12 -7.45 -8.75
CA ASP A 91 -3.71 -6.24 -9.35
C ASP A 91 -2.70 -5.44 -10.17
N PHE A 92 -1.40 -5.77 -10.08
CA PHE A 92 -0.33 -5.31 -10.96
C PHE A 92 -0.16 -6.18 -12.22
N SER A 93 -1.15 -7.01 -12.59
CA SER A 93 -1.02 -7.99 -13.70
C SER A 93 -0.48 -7.39 -15.00
N GLU A 94 -0.98 -6.25 -15.41
CA GLU A 94 -0.58 -5.56 -16.65
C GLU A 94 0.88 -5.06 -16.57
N LEU A 95 1.31 -4.57 -15.42
CA LEU A 95 2.70 -4.18 -15.18
C LEU A 95 3.63 -5.41 -15.15
N ILE A 96 3.21 -6.49 -14.49
CA ILE A 96 3.96 -7.75 -14.43
C ILE A 96 4.21 -8.28 -15.84
N ASP A 97 3.18 -8.32 -16.69
CA ASP A 97 3.29 -8.79 -18.08
C ASP A 97 4.33 -8.00 -18.87
N VAL A 98 4.33 -6.67 -18.73
CA VAL A 98 5.29 -5.80 -19.44
C VAL A 98 6.71 -6.00 -18.91
N LEU A 99 6.90 -6.01 -17.61
CA LEU A 99 8.23 -6.16 -17.00
C LEU A 99 8.86 -7.54 -17.32
N LEU A 100 8.06 -8.60 -17.45
CA LEU A 100 8.54 -9.94 -17.80
C LEU A 100 9.07 -10.07 -19.24
N LEU A 101 8.86 -9.07 -20.10
CA LEU A 101 9.50 -9.01 -21.41
C LEU A 101 11.02 -8.81 -21.27
N ASN A 102 11.49 -8.19 -20.21
CA ASN A 102 12.90 -8.11 -19.87
C ASN A 102 13.32 -9.36 -19.06
N LYS A 103 14.24 -10.16 -19.62
CA LYS A 103 14.70 -11.41 -19.00
C LYS A 103 15.64 -11.21 -17.82
N ASP A 104 16.16 -10.01 -17.65
CA ASP A 104 17.02 -9.65 -16.51
C ASP A 104 16.22 -9.29 -15.27
N ILE A 105 14.88 -9.26 -15.34
CA ILE A 105 13.98 -8.93 -14.23
C ILE A 105 13.49 -10.20 -13.52
N GLU A 106 13.53 -10.17 -12.19
CA GLU A 106 12.81 -11.04 -11.27
C GLU A 106 11.78 -10.20 -10.51
N ILE A 107 10.50 -10.51 -10.67
CA ILE A 107 9.41 -9.77 -10.02
C ILE A 107 8.93 -10.54 -8.80
N TRP A 108 8.83 -9.84 -7.69
CA TRP A 108 8.19 -10.29 -6.47
C TRP A 108 7.00 -9.41 -6.13
N ALA A 109 5.93 -10.03 -5.67
CA ALA A 109 4.81 -9.36 -5.06
C ALA A 109 4.26 -10.23 -3.93
N PHE A 110 3.53 -9.66 -3.01
CA PHE A 110 2.88 -10.41 -1.93
C PHE A 110 1.47 -9.87 -1.68
N ASP A 111 0.58 -10.72 -1.20
CA ASP A 111 -0.67 -10.28 -0.60
C ASP A 111 -0.36 -9.95 0.87
N ALA A 112 -0.46 -8.69 1.27
CA ALA A 112 -0.20 -8.30 2.64
C ALA A 112 -1.19 -8.97 3.62
N PRO A 113 -0.82 -9.22 4.89
CA PRO A 113 -1.74 -9.79 5.87
C PRO A 113 -3.08 -9.06 5.90
N GLY A 114 -4.17 -9.81 5.94
CA GLY A 114 -5.54 -9.29 5.82
C GLY A 114 -6.02 -9.02 4.39
N ASN A 115 -5.16 -9.11 3.37
CA ASN A 115 -5.49 -8.83 1.98
C ASN A 115 -5.38 -10.08 1.10
N GLY A 116 -6.02 -10.04 -0.05
CA GLY A 116 -5.92 -11.06 -1.09
C GLY A 116 -6.11 -12.48 -0.56
N SER A 117 -5.12 -13.34 -0.81
CA SER A 117 -5.10 -14.75 -0.39
C SER A 117 -4.45 -14.98 0.99
N SER A 118 -3.94 -13.93 1.63
CA SER A 118 -3.24 -14.02 2.92
C SER A 118 -4.19 -14.12 4.10
N GLU A 119 -3.68 -14.62 5.23
CA GLU A 119 -4.44 -14.72 6.48
C GLU A 119 -4.70 -13.34 7.10
N GLY A 120 -5.65 -13.31 8.02
CA GLY A 120 -6.11 -12.11 8.70
C GLY A 120 -7.41 -11.57 8.12
N GLU A 121 -8.16 -10.87 8.97
CA GLU A 121 -9.39 -10.16 8.62
C GLU A 121 -9.16 -8.66 8.51
N LEU A 122 -8.30 -8.12 9.37
CA LEU A 122 -7.92 -6.72 9.43
C LEU A 122 -6.49 -6.53 8.96
N SER A 123 -6.22 -5.37 8.39
CA SER A 123 -4.89 -4.99 7.90
C SER A 123 -4.59 -3.55 8.28
N ASN A 124 -3.32 -3.19 8.34
CA ASN A 124 -2.86 -1.84 8.64
C ASN A 124 -1.47 -1.58 8.06
N LEU A 125 -1.02 -0.33 8.09
CA LEU A 125 0.28 0.08 7.57
C LEU A 125 1.44 -0.72 8.19
N ILE A 126 1.38 -0.99 9.49
CA ILE A 126 2.45 -1.72 10.20
C ILE A 126 2.56 -3.16 9.70
N LEU A 127 1.43 -3.85 9.49
CA LEU A 127 1.44 -5.21 8.91
C LEU A 127 2.01 -5.23 7.49
N PHE A 128 1.76 -4.19 6.68
CA PHE A 128 2.41 -4.05 5.36
C PHE A 128 3.92 -3.89 5.51
N ALA A 129 4.37 -3.01 6.42
CA ALA A 129 5.79 -2.78 6.67
C ALA A 129 6.50 -4.04 7.19
N GLU A 130 5.88 -4.75 8.15
CA GLU A 130 6.42 -6.02 8.67
C GLU A 130 6.51 -7.10 7.57
N ALA A 131 5.51 -7.18 6.67
CA ALA A 131 5.57 -8.10 5.54
C ALA A 131 6.73 -7.77 4.58
N ILE A 132 7.00 -6.49 4.31
CA ILE A 132 8.14 -6.07 3.50
C ILE A 132 9.46 -6.42 4.20
N LYS A 133 9.59 -6.15 5.50
CA LYS A 133 10.80 -6.49 6.27
C LYS A 133 11.05 -8.01 6.31
N GLU A 134 10.00 -8.80 6.53
CA GLU A 134 10.13 -10.26 6.51
C GLU A 134 10.47 -10.79 5.10
N PHE A 135 9.92 -10.16 4.04
CA PHE A 135 10.34 -10.43 2.67
C PHE A 135 11.84 -10.15 2.47
N GLN A 136 12.32 -8.98 2.88
CA GLN A 136 13.75 -8.60 2.73
C GLN A 136 14.67 -9.54 3.50
N LYS A 137 14.27 -9.97 4.68
CA LYS A 137 15.02 -10.91 5.52
C LYS A 137 15.19 -12.28 4.84
N ASN A 138 14.16 -12.78 4.14
CA ASN A 138 14.16 -14.10 3.51
C ASN A 138 14.75 -14.11 2.09
N TYR A 139 14.55 -13.02 1.33
CA TYR A 139 14.89 -12.97 -0.10
C TYR A 139 15.90 -11.86 -0.45
N GLY A 140 16.33 -11.07 0.53
CA GLY A 140 17.24 -9.94 0.33
C GLY A 140 16.52 -8.66 -0.14
N ALA A 141 17.21 -7.54 -0.02
CA ALA A 141 16.70 -6.25 -0.45
C ALA A 141 16.43 -6.22 -1.96
N PRO A 142 15.31 -5.62 -2.42
CA PRO A 142 15.04 -5.44 -3.84
C PRO A 142 15.90 -4.31 -4.45
N ASP A 143 16.17 -4.41 -5.75
CA ASP A 143 16.83 -3.34 -6.52
C ASP A 143 15.84 -2.23 -6.88
N VAL A 144 14.57 -2.59 -7.07
CA VAL A 144 13.45 -1.68 -7.36
C VAL A 144 12.32 -1.96 -6.40
N MET A 145 11.76 -0.93 -5.78
CA MET A 145 10.53 -1.00 -5.00
C MET A 145 9.44 -0.18 -5.67
N ILE A 146 8.32 -0.81 -5.99
CA ILE A 146 7.14 -0.15 -6.59
C ILE A 146 5.98 -0.30 -5.61
N GLY A 147 5.42 0.82 -5.15
CA GLY A 147 4.31 0.81 -4.21
C GLY A 147 3.13 1.64 -4.68
N HIS A 148 1.92 1.08 -4.55
CA HIS A 148 0.67 1.79 -4.83
C HIS A 148 -0.02 2.20 -3.54
N SER A 149 -0.48 3.45 -3.44
CA SER A 149 -1.30 3.94 -2.33
C SER A 149 -0.64 3.65 -0.97
N LEU A 150 -1.32 2.90 -0.08
CA LEU A 150 -0.77 2.45 1.22
C LEU A 150 0.54 1.67 1.05
N GLY A 151 0.69 0.90 -0.04
CA GLY A 151 1.94 0.18 -0.35
C GLY A 151 3.12 1.13 -0.61
N GLY A 152 2.87 2.29 -1.22
CA GLY A 152 3.89 3.34 -1.39
C GLY A 152 4.33 3.92 -0.04
N MET A 153 3.39 4.22 0.85
CA MET A 153 3.68 4.66 2.21
C MET A 153 4.42 3.58 3.02
N ALA A 154 4.03 2.31 2.89
CA ALA A 154 4.69 1.19 3.58
C ALA A 154 6.15 1.01 3.11
N ASN A 155 6.40 1.12 1.80
CA ASN A 155 7.76 1.11 1.27
C ASN A 155 8.60 2.22 1.91
N THR A 156 8.09 3.46 1.97
CA THR A 156 8.79 4.60 2.59
C THR A 156 9.06 4.36 4.07
N LEU A 157 8.09 3.83 4.82
CA LEU A 157 8.27 3.51 6.23
C LEU A 157 9.39 2.50 6.44
N VAL A 158 9.43 1.42 5.65
CA VAL A 158 10.48 0.40 5.74
C VAL A 158 11.86 0.99 5.39
N LEU A 159 11.95 1.83 4.37
CA LEU A 159 13.22 2.47 3.99
C LEU A 159 13.74 3.41 5.09
N GLN A 160 12.85 4.15 5.75
CA GLN A 160 13.20 4.98 6.90
C GLN A 160 13.73 4.15 8.08
N GLU A 161 13.11 3.00 8.35
CA GLU A 161 13.46 2.16 9.50
C GLU A 161 14.70 1.28 9.27
N THR A 162 14.88 0.76 8.06
CA THR A 162 15.93 -0.21 7.76
C THR A 162 17.19 0.41 7.17
N LEU A 163 17.08 1.59 6.57
CA LEU A 163 18.14 2.27 5.81
C LEU A 163 18.73 1.40 4.69
N GLN A 164 17.93 0.45 4.15
CA GLN A 164 18.30 -0.41 3.04
C GLN A 164 17.61 0.10 1.76
N PHE A 165 18.32 0.92 1.00
CA PHE A 165 17.73 1.63 -0.14
C PHE A 165 17.85 0.82 -1.44
N PRO A 166 16.74 0.75 -2.24
CA PRO A 166 16.80 0.26 -3.60
C PRO A 166 17.54 1.28 -4.49
N LYS A 167 17.97 0.87 -5.68
CA LYS A 167 18.45 1.83 -6.68
C LYS A 167 17.33 2.72 -7.20
N LEU A 168 16.09 2.20 -7.24
CA LEU A 168 14.92 2.91 -7.74
C LEU A 168 13.70 2.65 -6.85
N LEU A 169 13.11 3.73 -6.35
CA LEU A 169 11.80 3.74 -5.70
C LEU A 169 10.76 4.32 -6.66
N ILE A 170 9.62 3.65 -6.81
CA ILE A 170 8.49 4.14 -7.60
C ILE A 170 7.26 4.15 -6.72
N SER A 171 6.69 5.34 -6.52
CA SER A 171 5.46 5.53 -5.74
C SER A 171 4.32 5.90 -6.69
N ILE A 172 3.31 5.04 -6.78
CA ILE A 172 2.12 5.26 -7.63
C ILE A 172 0.96 5.69 -6.74
N ALA A 173 0.50 6.92 -6.89
CA ALA A 173 -0.55 7.53 -6.05
C ALA A 173 -0.35 7.21 -4.55
N PRO A 174 0.85 7.46 -3.97
CA PRO A 174 1.14 7.05 -2.60
C PRO A 174 0.21 7.75 -1.62
N LEU A 175 -0.17 7.05 -0.55
CA LEU A 175 -0.83 7.70 0.57
C LEU A 175 0.18 8.64 1.24
N VAL A 176 -0.16 9.92 1.37
CA VAL A 176 0.74 10.94 1.93
C VAL A 176 0.47 11.20 3.41
N ASN A 177 -0.80 11.20 3.81
CA ASN A 177 -1.22 11.54 5.17
C ASN A 177 -2.24 10.54 5.69
N LEU A 178 -1.80 9.67 6.61
CA LEU A 178 -2.66 8.61 7.17
C LEU A 178 -3.79 9.19 8.02
N THR A 179 -3.52 10.25 8.79
CA THR A 179 -4.53 10.91 9.62
C THR A 179 -5.68 11.47 8.79
N GLU A 180 -5.36 12.20 7.72
CA GLU A 180 -6.39 12.78 6.86
C GLU A 180 -7.15 11.72 6.05
N ASN A 181 -6.49 10.62 5.67
CA ASN A 181 -7.15 9.49 5.03
C ASN A 181 -8.18 8.83 5.97
N PHE A 182 -7.84 8.61 7.24
CA PHE A 182 -8.77 8.08 8.24
C PHE A 182 -9.91 9.04 8.52
N LYS A 183 -9.65 10.34 8.68
CA LYS A 183 -10.69 11.36 8.83
C LYS A 183 -11.67 11.37 7.65
N SER A 184 -11.15 11.36 6.43
CA SER A 184 -11.95 11.34 5.20
C SER A 184 -12.86 10.10 5.15
N SER A 185 -12.32 8.92 5.51
CA SER A 185 -13.06 7.67 5.55
C SER A 185 -14.21 7.70 6.59
N MET A 186 -13.95 8.26 7.77
CA MET A 186 -14.96 8.40 8.82
C MET A 186 -16.00 9.47 8.47
N THR A 187 -15.57 10.58 7.90
CA THR A 187 -16.46 11.66 7.44
C THR A 187 -17.40 11.20 6.33
N ALA A 188 -16.93 10.37 5.41
CA ALA A 188 -17.74 9.79 4.32
C ALA A 188 -18.91 8.94 4.83
N VAL A 189 -18.85 8.44 6.06
CA VAL A 189 -19.95 7.71 6.72
C VAL A 189 -20.59 8.53 7.85
N SER A 190 -20.40 9.86 7.85
CA SER A 190 -21.01 10.83 8.74
C SER A 190 -20.67 10.68 10.23
N ILE A 191 -19.44 10.20 10.54
CA ILE A 191 -18.95 10.15 11.92
C ILE A 191 -18.62 11.54 12.42
N SER A 192 -19.15 11.91 13.61
CA SER A 192 -18.92 13.21 14.24
C SER A 192 -17.45 13.38 14.68
N GLU A 193 -16.97 14.62 14.73
CA GLU A 193 -15.59 14.96 15.12
C GLU A 193 -15.21 14.42 16.49
N ASN A 194 -16.09 14.47 17.47
CA ASN A 194 -15.83 13.92 18.80
C ASN A 194 -15.55 12.41 18.78
N VAL A 195 -16.25 11.66 17.93
CA VAL A 195 -16.05 10.21 17.78
C VAL A 195 -14.76 9.94 17.01
N GLN A 196 -14.43 10.76 15.99
CA GLN A 196 -13.16 10.68 15.30
C GLN A 196 -11.98 10.95 16.24
N GLN A 197 -12.06 12.00 17.08
CA GLN A 197 -11.02 12.30 18.07
C GLN A 197 -10.81 11.14 19.04
N ARG A 198 -11.88 10.51 19.53
CA ARG A 198 -11.79 9.31 20.37
C ARG A 198 -11.10 8.16 19.64
N PHE A 199 -11.42 7.93 18.37
CA PHE A 199 -10.73 6.92 17.54
C PHE A 199 -9.22 7.17 17.48
N PHE A 200 -8.78 8.42 17.27
CA PHE A 200 -7.36 8.75 17.26
C PHE A 200 -6.69 8.56 18.63
N SER A 201 -7.38 8.87 19.73
CA SER A 201 -6.87 8.57 21.08
C SER A 201 -6.71 7.06 21.30
N GLU A 202 -7.68 6.24 20.89
CA GLU A 202 -7.58 4.79 20.95
C GLU A 202 -6.48 4.24 20.03
N PHE A 203 -6.27 4.88 18.86
CA PHE A 203 -5.14 4.54 18.00
C PHE A 203 -3.82 4.77 18.71
N GLU A 204 -3.64 5.92 19.36
CA GLU A 204 -2.42 6.23 20.11
C GLU A 204 -2.20 5.25 21.28
N GLU A 205 -3.25 4.87 22.00
CA GLU A 205 -3.17 3.87 23.07
C GLU A 205 -2.78 2.48 22.52
N LEU A 206 -3.39 2.06 21.41
CA LEU A 206 -3.15 0.74 20.82
C LEU A 206 -1.75 0.62 20.20
N TYR A 207 -1.34 1.63 19.45
CA TYR A 207 -0.09 1.60 18.68
C TYR A 207 1.09 2.23 19.43
N GLN A 208 0.86 2.89 20.58
CA GLN A 208 1.84 3.67 21.34
C GLN A 208 2.51 4.76 20.47
N MET A 209 1.77 5.24 19.46
CA MET A 209 2.20 6.31 18.56
C MET A 209 0.99 6.97 17.89
N SER A 210 1.11 8.27 17.59
CA SER A 210 0.09 9.01 16.85
C SER A 210 0.09 8.68 15.35
N THR A 211 -1.10 8.72 14.72
CA THR A 211 -1.22 8.66 13.26
C THR A 211 -0.45 9.76 12.54
N ASN A 212 -0.19 10.90 13.19
CA ASN A 212 0.59 12.00 12.65
C ASN A 212 2.04 11.61 12.34
N ARG A 213 2.58 10.55 12.97
CA ARG A 213 3.88 9.97 12.62
C ARG A 213 3.91 9.46 11.17
N PHE A 214 2.76 9.10 10.61
CA PHE A 214 2.62 8.56 9.27
C PHE A 214 2.23 9.66 8.27
N LEU A 215 3.05 10.69 8.23
CA LEU A 215 3.08 11.72 7.20
C LEU A 215 4.29 11.47 6.30
N LEU A 216 4.06 11.32 5.01
CA LEU A 216 5.12 10.97 4.04
C LEU A 216 6.27 12.01 4.09
N ASN A 217 5.91 13.28 4.27
CA ASN A 217 6.85 14.39 4.42
C ASN A 217 7.87 14.17 5.56
N ASP A 218 7.43 13.59 6.67
CA ASP A 218 8.27 13.36 7.85
C ASP A 218 8.99 12.01 7.78
N MET A 219 8.42 11.04 7.06
CA MET A 219 9.03 9.72 6.89
C MET A 219 10.12 9.68 5.82
N TYR A 220 10.02 10.51 4.78
CA TYR A 220 10.96 10.52 3.66
C TYR A 220 12.24 11.30 3.97
N THR A 221 13.07 10.76 4.86
CA THR A 221 14.31 11.41 5.34
C THR A 221 15.56 10.98 4.57
N PHE A 222 15.42 10.29 3.45
CA PHE A 222 16.49 9.62 2.70
C PHE A 222 16.54 10.00 1.21
N SER A 223 16.07 11.20 0.84
CA SER A 223 15.96 11.67 -0.55
C SER A 223 17.24 11.52 -1.36
N ASP A 224 18.40 11.70 -0.73
CA ASP A 224 19.70 11.64 -1.40
C ASP A 224 20.23 10.21 -1.62
N ASN A 225 19.54 9.21 -1.09
CA ASN A 225 19.98 7.82 -1.08
C ASN A 225 19.31 6.95 -2.15
N VAL A 226 18.27 7.47 -2.83
CA VAL A 226 17.47 6.69 -3.78
C VAL A 226 16.98 7.54 -4.94
N LYS A 227 17.07 7.00 -6.19
CA LYS A 227 16.36 7.59 -7.32
C LYS A 227 14.87 7.34 -7.11
N HIS A 228 14.03 8.39 -7.10
CA HIS A 228 12.59 8.25 -6.83
C HIS A 228 11.77 8.84 -7.98
N LEU A 229 10.83 8.03 -8.51
CA LEU A 229 9.76 8.45 -9.40
C LEU A 229 8.43 8.40 -8.65
N LEU A 230 7.70 9.51 -8.60
CA LEU A 230 6.36 9.60 -8.04
C LEU A 230 5.35 9.88 -9.14
N ILE A 231 4.35 9.00 -9.28
CA ILE A 231 3.29 9.07 -10.29
C ILE A 231 1.97 9.31 -9.57
N TYR A 232 1.19 10.31 -9.97
CA TYR A 232 -0.09 10.62 -9.34
C TYR A 232 -1.16 11.13 -10.31
N GLU A 233 -2.40 11.10 -9.86
CA GLU A 233 -3.59 11.59 -10.56
C GLU A 233 -4.08 12.88 -9.89
N VAL A 234 -4.36 13.92 -10.69
CA VAL A 234 -4.66 15.27 -10.17
C VAL A 234 -6.01 15.39 -9.46
N ASN A 235 -6.98 14.53 -9.81
CA ASN A 235 -8.32 14.52 -9.22
C ASN A 235 -8.51 13.36 -8.21
N ASP A 236 -7.41 12.78 -7.73
CA ASP A 236 -7.45 11.70 -6.77
C ASP A 236 -7.96 12.19 -5.40
N TYR A 237 -9.10 11.67 -4.97
CA TYR A 237 -9.69 12.02 -3.67
C TYR A 237 -9.18 11.15 -2.51
N ILE A 238 -8.49 10.02 -2.80
CA ILE A 238 -7.89 9.13 -1.78
C ILE A 238 -6.50 9.62 -1.40
N SER A 239 -5.74 10.05 -2.42
CA SER A 239 -4.41 10.66 -2.27
C SER A 239 -4.39 12.03 -2.95
N PRO A 240 -5.02 13.07 -2.34
CA PRO A 240 -5.21 14.36 -2.96
C PRO A 240 -3.92 15.00 -3.47
N ALA A 241 -3.95 15.49 -4.70
CA ALA A 241 -2.78 16.08 -5.36
C ALA A 241 -2.10 17.18 -4.54
N GLY A 242 -2.87 18.00 -3.80
CA GLY A 242 -2.30 19.04 -2.95
C GLY A 242 -1.33 18.52 -1.87
N PHE A 243 -1.59 17.35 -1.29
CA PHE A 243 -0.63 16.73 -0.36
C PHE A 243 0.63 16.22 -1.09
N ILE A 244 0.46 15.66 -2.29
CA ILE A 244 1.57 15.19 -3.11
C ILE A 244 2.43 16.37 -3.57
N GLU A 245 1.83 17.44 -4.03
CA GLU A 245 2.53 18.65 -4.48
C GLU A 245 3.32 19.29 -3.32
N THR A 246 2.74 19.40 -2.12
CA THR A 246 3.46 19.85 -0.91
C THR A 246 4.64 18.93 -0.57
N PHE A 247 4.49 17.62 -0.73
CA PHE A 247 5.56 16.66 -0.54
C PHE A 247 6.70 16.87 -1.58
N LEU A 248 6.35 17.05 -2.85
CA LEU A 248 7.31 17.30 -3.94
C LEU A 248 8.04 18.65 -3.79
N GLU A 249 7.37 19.69 -3.27
CA GLU A 249 8.01 20.97 -2.95
C GLU A 249 9.10 20.81 -1.88
N GLN A 250 8.89 19.95 -0.90
CA GLN A 250 9.87 19.64 0.15
C GLN A 250 11.04 18.80 -0.37
N TYR A 251 10.79 17.93 -1.35
CA TYR A 251 11.77 17.00 -1.90
C TYR A 251 11.91 17.15 -3.44
N PRO A 252 12.51 18.24 -3.92
CA PRO A 252 12.58 18.56 -5.35
C PRO A 252 13.47 17.61 -6.18
N THR A 253 14.20 16.72 -5.55
CA THR A 253 14.99 15.67 -6.23
C THR A 253 14.12 14.51 -6.74
N ILE A 254 12.86 14.40 -6.29
CA ILE A 254 11.92 13.39 -6.76
C ILE A 254 11.44 13.77 -8.16
N SER A 255 11.61 12.85 -9.12
CA SER A 255 10.97 12.99 -10.42
C SER A 255 9.48 12.73 -10.30
N ALA A 256 8.64 13.59 -10.85
CA ALA A 256 7.20 13.44 -10.72
C ALA A 256 6.49 13.45 -12.09
N SER A 257 5.49 12.56 -12.23
CA SER A 257 4.61 12.51 -13.39
C SER A 257 3.15 12.56 -12.94
N LYS A 258 2.38 13.46 -13.55
CA LYS A 258 0.97 13.64 -13.22
C LYS A 258 0.04 13.28 -14.37
N TYR A 259 -1.09 12.69 -14.02
CA TYR A 259 -2.14 12.26 -14.92
C TYR A 259 -3.48 12.89 -14.52
N ASP A 260 -4.39 13.10 -15.46
CA ASP A 260 -5.66 13.80 -15.23
C ASP A 260 -6.90 13.05 -15.75
N ASP A 261 -6.72 11.87 -16.33
CA ASP A 261 -7.77 11.09 -17.00
C ASP A 261 -7.80 9.62 -16.57
N THR A 262 -7.32 9.35 -15.37
CA THR A 262 -7.35 8.02 -14.75
C THR A 262 -8.07 8.08 -13.39
N THR A 263 -7.84 7.14 -12.50
CA THR A 263 -8.35 7.16 -11.12
C THR A 263 -7.33 6.51 -10.20
N HIS A 264 -7.46 6.74 -8.88
CA HIS A 264 -6.62 6.11 -7.86
C HIS A 264 -6.36 4.61 -8.09
N ALA A 265 -7.42 3.86 -8.41
CA ALA A 265 -7.32 2.41 -8.62
C ALA A 265 -6.87 2.00 -10.02
N LYS A 266 -7.13 2.83 -11.04
CA LYS A 266 -6.81 2.50 -12.44
C LYS A 266 -5.41 2.93 -12.88
N ILE A 267 -4.79 3.82 -12.16
CA ILE A 267 -3.46 4.34 -12.48
C ILE A 267 -2.40 3.22 -12.56
N ILE A 268 -2.53 2.16 -11.77
CA ILE A 268 -1.61 1.00 -11.79
C ILE A 268 -1.72 0.13 -13.05
N ILE A 269 -2.84 0.25 -13.78
CA ILE A 269 -3.09 -0.48 -15.03
C ILE A 269 -3.11 0.45 -16.24
N ASP A 270 -2.83 1.73 -16.07
CA ASP A 270 -2.75 2.69 -17.17
C ASP A 270 -1.54 2.37 -18.06
N PRO A 271 -1.73 2.13 -19.38
CA PRO A 271 -0.62 1.75 -20.26
C PRO A 271 0.49 2.81 -20.35
N ARG A 272 0.17 4.09 -20.13
CA ARG A 272 1.16 5.19 -20.12
C ARG A 272 2.04 5.12 -18.89
N VAL A 273 1.44 4.87 -17.72
CA VAL A 273 2.14 4.66 -16.43
C VAL A 273 3.03 3.43 -16.51
N ILE A 274 2.52 2.32 -17.03
CA ILE A 274 3.28 1.07 -17.19
C ILE A 274 4.49 1.28 -18.12
N LYS A 275 4.29 1.99 -19.25
CA LYS A 275 5.38 2.31 -20.19
C LYS A 275 6.45 3.20 -19.54
N GLU A 276 6.05 4.17 -18.73
CA GLU A 276 6.98 5.04 -18.02
C GLU A 276 7.80 4.25 -16.98
N ILE A 277 7.16 3.37 -16.22
CA ILE A 277 7.83 2.48 -15.27
C ILE A 277 8.84 1.56 -15.96
N ASP A 278 8.46 0.93 -17.06
CA ASP A 278 9.36 0.08 -17.85
C ASP A 278 10.56 0.87 -18.38
N ALA A 279 10.33 2.10 -18.88
CA ALA A 279 11.38 2.97 -19.40
C ALA A 279 12.40 3.37 -18.33
N ILE A 280 11.95 3.81 -17.14
CA ILE A 280 12.86 4.24 -16.06
C ILE A 280 13.64 3.07 -15.47
N ILE A 281 13.06 1.87 -15.41
CA ILE A 281 13.79 0.66 -15.00
C ILE A 281 14.91 0.37 -16.00
N LYS A 282 14.62 0.38 -17.31
CA LYS A 282 15.62 0.17 -18.38
C LYS A 282 16.71 1.23 -18.41
N GLU A 283 16.40 2.46 -18.02
CA GLU A 283 17.40 3.54 -17.90
C GLU A 283 18.30 3.36 -16.67
N THR A 284 17.78 2.74 -15.60
CA THR A 284 18.49 2.61 -14.32
C THR A 284 19.43 1.42 -14.29
N PHE A 285 19.17 0.39 -15.10
CA PHE A 285 19.90 -0.88 -15.16
C PHE A 285 20.38 -1.23 -16.56
#